data_c1dc5383f3ff10e612ff6e6103b0dac3
#
_entry.id   c1dc5383f3ff10e612ff6e6103b0dac3
#
_cell.length_a   1.000
_cell.length_b   1.000
_cell.length_c   1.000
_cell.angle_alpha   90.00
_cell.angle_beta   90.00
_cell.angle_gamma   90.00
#
_symmetry.space_group_name_H-M   'P 1'
#
loop_
_entity.id
_entity.type
_entity.pdbx_description
1 polymer ?
#
loop_
_entity_poly.entity_id
_entity_poly.type
_entity_poly.pdbx_seq_one_letter_code
_entity_poly.pdbx_strand_id
1 'polypeptide(L)'
;INYDEISRAEFTDTGALIKTADLFFLGGGKNVSSSRNNSAIFFEILSELDNELTISSSARYEKYKNDESFDPKFSLKYRINNNLAIRTSASSSFVMPSMAQMFSSEINLGSVRDLDDSSSFVRQARIGNEELKAATAESFNIGMTYSINSLKLLFDYWQINFEDRIEIESSQVLINEDPFNPAIT
;
A
#
# COMPACT_ATOMS: atom_id res chain seq x y z
N ILE A 1 0.26 -17.60 -3.84
CA ILE A 1 -0.67 -16.99 -2.85
C ILE A 1 -2.07 -17.27 -3.33
N ASN A 2 -2.87 -17.90 -2.50
CA ASN A 2 -4.30 -18.12 -2.74
C ASN A 2 -5.09 -17.12 -1.90
N TYR A 3 -6.19 -16.66 -2.44
CA TYR A 3 -7.15 -15.82 -1.76
C TYR A 3 -8.55 -16.40 -1.94
N ASP A 4 -9.20 -16.74 -0.84
CA ASP A 4 -10.56 -17.23 -0.81
C ASP A 4 -11.38 -16.35 0.13
N GLU A 5 -12.44 -15.78 -0.39
CA GLU A 5 -13.43 -15.02 0.38
C GLU A 5 -14.78 -15.74 0.26
N ILE A 6 -15.35 -16.08 1.40
CA ILE A 6 -16.65 -16.76 1.48
C ILE A 6 -17.65 -15.79 2.08
N SER A 7 -18.60 -15.37 1.25
CA SER A 7 -19.67 -14.49 1.68
C SER A 7 -20.77 -15.28 2.43
N ARG A 8 -21.29 -14.67 3.49
CA ARG A 8 -22.46 -15.21 4.20
C ARG A 8 -23.77 -14.95 3.48
N ALA A 9 -23.83 -13.88 2.66
CA ALA A 9 -24.98 -13.60 1.79
C ALA A 9 -24.47 -13.28 0.39
N GLU A 10 -25.20 -13.71 -0.61
CA GLU A 10 -24.88 -13.47 -2.02
C GLU A 10 -25.93 -12.56 -2.64
N PHE A 11 -25.43 -11.62 -3.45
CA PHE A 11 -26.26 -10.65 -4.17
C PHE A 11 -25.93 -10.69 -5.67
N THR A 12 -26.91 -10.34 -6.50
CA THR A 12 -26.69 -10.12 -7.92
C THR A 12 -25.86 -8.83 -8.13
N ASP A 13 -25.39 -8.62 -9.37
CA ASP A 13 -24.73 -7.36 -9.74
C ASP A 13 -25.63 -6.13 -9.57
N THR A 14 -26.95 -6.34 -9.62
CA THR A 14 -27.97 -5.30 -9.40
C THR A 14 -28.37 -5.16 -7.93
N GLY A 15 -27.69 -5.86 -7.00
CA GLY A 15 -27.96 -5.79 -5.56
C GLY A 15 -29.14 -6.63 -5.08
N ALA A 16 -29.75 -7.48 -5.92
CA ALA A 16 -30.80 -8.38 -5.46
C ALA A 16 -30.19 -9.56 -4.69
N LEU A 17 -30.83 -9.96 -3.59
CA LEU A 17 -30.38 -11.04 -2.74
C LEU A 17 -30.58 -12.40 -3.46
N ILE A 18 -29.50 -13.15 -3.65
CA ILE A 18 -29.51 -14.51 -4.18
C ILE A 18 -29.59 -15.53 -3.05
N LYS A 19 -28.82 -15.31 -1.98
CA LYS A 19 -28.69 -16.19 -0.84
C LYS A 19 -28.75 -15.42 0.45
N THR A 20 -29.52 -15.89 1.40
CA THR A 20 -29.61 -15.30 2.75
C THR A 20 -28.45 -15.79 3.62
N ALA A 21 -27.99 -14.91 4.51
CA ALA A 21 -27.16 -15.26 5.66
C ALA A 21 -27.95 -15.04 6.95
N ASP A 22 -27.50 -15.63 8.03
CA ASP A 22 -28.15 -15.46 9.35
C ASP A 22 -28.29 -14.01 9.79
N LEU A 23 -27.32 -13.16 9.38
CA LEU A 23 -27.29 -11.72 9.65
C LEU A 23 -27.03 -10.94 8.33
N PHE A 24 -27.87 -11.15 7.33
CA PHE A 24 -27.66 -10.61 5.98
C PHE A 24 -27.61 -9.07 5.92
N PHE A 25 -28.23 -8.38 6.87
CA PHE A 25 -28.20 -6.92 6.94
C PHE A 25 -26.87 -6.36 7.48
N LEU A 26 -26.05 -7.19 8.11
CA LEU A 26 -24.73 -6.82 8.65
C LEU A 26 -23.57 -7.17 7.73
N GLY A 27 -23.82 -7.90 6.66
CA GLY A 27 -22.77 -8.28 5.74
C GLY A 27 -23.28 -9.05 4.55
N GLY A 28 -22.43 -9.24 3.57
CA GLY A 28 -22.73 -9.96 2.34
C GLY A 28 -21.58 -9.83 1.34
N GLY A 29 -21.84 -10.22 0.11
CA GLY A 29 -20.89 -10.16 -0.99
C GLY A 29 -20.99 -11.36 -1.91
N LYS A 30 -19.99 -11.59 -2.73
CA LYS A 30 -19.86 -12.77 -3.59
C LYS A 30 -18.75 -13.67 -3.05
N ASN A 31 -18.87 -14.99 -3.28
CA ASN A 31 -17.74 -15.88 -3.07
C ASN A 31 -16.68 -15.61 -4.14
N VAL A 32 -15.46 -15.40 -3.69
CA VAL A 32 -14.31 -15.12 -4.54
C VAL A 32 -13.22 -16.13 -4.23
N SER A 33 -12.62 -16.69 -5.27
CA SER A 33 -11.41 -17.50 -5.17
C SER A 33 -10.45 -17.10 -6.26
N SER A 34 -9.24 -16.70 -5.89
CA SER A 34 -8.21 -16.27 -6.81
C SER A 34 -6.83 -16.67 -6.34
N SER A 35 -5.88 -16.73 -7.25
CA SER A 35 -4.48 -17.06 -6.94
C SER A 35 -3.50 -16.21 -7.73
N ARG A 36 -2.35 -15.92 -7.11
CA ARG A 36 -1.26 -15.19 -7.74
C ARG A 36 0.07 -15.87 -7.45
N ASN A 37 0.84 -16.09 -8.49
CA ASN A 37 2.21 -16.56 -8.39
C ASN A 37 3.16 -15.40 -8.65
N ASN A 38 4.26 -15.37 -7.91
CA ASN A 38 5.37 -14.46 -8.13
C ASN A 38 6.69 -15.20 -8.00
N SER A 39 7.69 -14.70 -8.66
CA SER A 39 9.09 -15.10 -8.50
C SER A 39 9.95 -13.86 -8.31
N ALA A 40 10.98 -13.97 -7.50
CA ALA A 40 11.87 -12.87 -7.22
C ALA A 40 13.32 -13.35 -7.16
N ILE A 41 14.22 -12.47 -7.59
CA ILE A 41 15.65 -12.59 -7.36
C ILE A 41 16.16 -11.29 -6.75
N PHE A 42 17.11 -11.39 -5.85
CA PHE A 42 17.74 -10.22 -5.28
C PHE A 42 19.25 -10.46 -5.14
N PHE A 43 20.00 -9.37 -5.14
CA PHE A 43 21.40 -9.38 -4.75
C PHE A 43 21.70 -8.19 -3.84
N GLU A 44 22.76 -8.34 -3.05
CA GLU A 44 23.24 -7.29 -2.14
C GLU A 44 24.76 -7.35 -2.09
N ILE A 45 25.39 -6.19 -2.15
CA ILE A 45 26.82 -5.99 -1.98
C ILE A 45 27.03 -4.96 -0.88
N LEU A 46 27.78 -5.33 0.14
CA LEU A 46 28.26 -4.43 1.17
C LEU A 46 29.79 -4.38 1.06
N SER A 47 30.33 -3.18 0.94
CA SER A 47 31.78 -2.94 0.90
C SER A 47 32.17 -1.93 1.96
N GLU A 48 33.09 -2.32 2.80
CA GLU A 48 33.74 -1.43 3.76
C GLU A 48 35.15 -1.12 3.25
N LEU A 49 35.31 0.12 2.77
CA LEU A 49 36.58 0.63 2.25
C LEU A 49 37.24 1.44 3.35
N ASP A 50 38.30 0.90 3.89
CA ASP A 50 38.96 1.40 5.09
C ASP A 50 37.94 1.53 6.26
N ASN A 51 38.31 2.18 7.36
CA ASN A 51 37.39 2.38 8.48
C ASN A 51 36.45 3.60 8.28
N GLU A 52 36.45 4.22 7.13
CA GLU A 52 35.83 5.53 6.90
C GLU A 52 34.64 5.45 5.94
N LEU A 53 34.68 4.56 4.95
CA LEU A 53 33.69 4.52 3.90
C LEU A 53 33.00 3.14 3.84
N THR A 54 31.69 3.15 4.02
CA THR A 54 30.84 1.98 3.78
C THR A 54 29.91 2.26 2.59
N ILE A 55 29.88 1.40 1.62
CA ILE A 55 28.99 1.44 0.48
C ILE A 55 28.14 0.17 0.48
N SER A 56 26.83 0.34 0.33
CA SER A 56 25.92 -0.78 0.11
C SER A 56 25.12 -0.55 -1.16
N SER A 57 25.01 -1.58 -1.96
CA SER A 57 24.16 -1.60 -3.16
C SER A 57 23.37 -2.89 -3.17
N SER A 58 22.08 -2.80 -3.37
CA SER A 58 21.21 -3.96 -3.53
C SER A 58 20.20 -3.72 -4.63
N ALA A 59 19.70 -4.79 -5.22
CA ALA A 59 18.59 -4.72 -6.14
C ALA A 59 17.73 -5.98 -6.00
N ARG A 60 16.42 -5.79 -6.16
CA ARG A 60 15.44 -6.84 -6.20
C ARG A 60 14.67 -6.74 -7.51
N TYR A 61 14.55 -7.86 -8.21
CA TYR A 61 13.67 -8.00 -9.35
C TYR A 61 12.57 -8.99 -9.00
N GLU A 62 11.33 -8.59 -9.20
CA GLU A 62 10.15 -9.45 -9.02
C GLU A 62 9.35 -9.52 -10.31
N LYS A 63 8.85 -10.71 -10.59
CA LYS A 63 7.97 -10.98 -11.72
C LYS A 63 6.67 -11.60 -11.24
N TYR A 64 5.59 -10.99 -11.66
CA TYR A 64 4.22 -11.45 -11.55
C TYR A 64 3.72 -11.89 -12.94
N LYS A 65 2.50 -12.39 -13.03
CA LYS A 65 1.97 -12.84 -14.32
C LYS A 65 1.94 -11.74 -15.38
N ASN A 66 1.52 -10.54 -15.00
CA ASN A 66 1.30 -9.40 -15.90
C ASN A 66 2.16 -8.18 -15.56
N ASP A 67 2.90 -8.21 -14.45
CA ASP A 67 3.66 -7.09 -13.94
C ASP A 67 5.06 -7.53 -13.54
N GLU A 68 5.98 -6.60 -13.55
CA GLU A 68 7.34 -6.79 -13.06
C GLU A 68 7.84 -5.53 -12.37
N SER A 69 8.75 -5.68 -11.43
CA SER A 69 9.44 -4.56 -10.80
C SER A 69 10.94 -4.78 -10.71
N PHE A 70 11.65 -3.67 -10.69
CA PHE A 70 13.08 -3.63 -10.40
C PHE A 70 13.33 -2.54 -9.37
N ASP A 71 13.76 -2.93 -8.19
CA ASP A 71 13.91 -2.07 -7.01
C ASP A 71 15.37 -2.00 -6.59
N PRO A 72 16.13 -1.05 -7.13
CA PRO A 72 17.50 -0.78 -6.70
C PRO A 72 17.51 0.02 -5.41
N LYS A 73 18.54 -0.20 -4.61
CA LYS A 73 18.89 0.60 -3.43
C LYS A 73 20.39 0.83 -3.40
N PHE A 74 20.77 2.05 -3.18
CA PHE A 74 22.15 2.45 -2.96
C PHE A 74 22.25 3.21 -1.64
N SER A 75 23.29 2.93 -0.86
CA SER A 75 23.58 3.71 0.34
C SER A 75 25.09 3.89 0.53
N LEU A 76 25.44 5.03 1.09
CA LEU A 76 26.80 5.42 1.40
C LEU A 76 26.84 6.00 2.81
N LYS A 77 27.83 5.58 3.58
CA LYS A 77 28.18 6.17 4.87
C LYS A 77 29.64 6.53 4.84
N TYR A 78 29.94 7.79 5.10
CA TYR A 78 31.30 8.31 5.13
C TYR A 78 31.60 8.94 6.49
N ARG A 79 32.65 8.44 7.15
CA ARG A 79 33.16 9.00 8.39
C ARG A 79 34.25 10.01 8.04
N ILE A 80 33.92 11.29 8.16
CA ILE A 80 34.86 12.40 7.86
C ILE A 80 35.97 12.45 8.91
N ASN A 81 35.60 12.19 10.18
CA ASN A 81 36.53 12.11 11.29
C ASN A 81 35.86 11.34 12.46
N ASN A 82 36.53 11.29 13.61
CA ASN A 82 36.01 10.57 14.78
C ASN A 82 34.69 11.13 15.33
N ASN A 83 34.35 12.36 14.98
CA ASN A 83 33.20 13.07 15.53
C ASN A 83 32.08 13.24 14.49
N LEU A 84 32.39 13.18 13.19
CA LEU A 84 31.48 13.54 12.13
C LEU A 84 31.36 12.40 11.11
N ALA A 85 30.15 11.95 10.87
CA ALA A 85 29.80 11.04 9.78
C ALA A 85 28.60 11.55 8.99
N ILE A 86 28.63 11.32 7.68
CA ILE A 86 27.52 11.59 6.75
C ILE A 86 27.03 10.26 6.21
N ARG A 87 25.75 10.17 5.97
CA ARG A 87 25.10 9.04 5.31
C ARG A 87 24.13 9.53 4.25
N THR A 88 24.02 8.80 3.17
CA THR A 88 23.01 9.04 2.15
C THR A 88 22.49 7.73 1.60
N SER A 89 21.23 7.72 1.16
CA SER A 89 20.68 6.58 0.45
C SER A 89 19.64 7.03 -0.55
N ALA A 90 19.54 6.27 -1.63
CA ALA A 90 18.47 6.37 -2.62
C ALA A 90 17.95 4.97 -2.92
N SER A 91 16.64 4.83 -3.06
CA SER A 91 16.01 3.55 -3.37
C SER A 91 14.68 3.73 -4.08
N SER A 92 14.32 2.77 -4.91
CA SER A 92 12.93 2.55 -5.31
C SER A 92 12.32 1.40 -4.53
N SER A 93 11.01 1.37 -4.50
CA SER A 93 10.22 0.27 -3.95
C SER A 93 8.86 0.23 -4.62
N PHE A 94 8.23 -0.93 -4.63
CA PHE A 94 6.89 -1.09 -5.16
C PHE A 94 6.05 -1.97 -4.22
N VAL A 95 4.73 -1.80 -4.32
CA VAL A 95 3.76 -2.62 -3.59
C VAL A 95 2.66 -3.05 -4.54
N MET A 96 2.60 -4.36 -4.82
CA MET A 96 1.49 -4.93 -5.57
C MET A 96 0.18 -4.83 -4.78
N PRO A 97 -0.94 -4.54 -5.44
CA PRO A 97 -2.24 -4.63 -4.81
C PRO A 97 -2.43 -5.98 -4.13
N SER A 98 -2.98 -5.99 -2.95
CA SER A 98 -3.34 -7.24 -2.27
C SER A 98 -4.45 -7.97 -3.04
N MET A 99 -4.56 -9.28 -2.85
CA MET A 99 -5.64 -10.06 -3.48
C MET A 99 -7.03 -9.55 -3.05
N ALA A 100 -7.17 -9.09 -1.79
CA ALA A 100 -8.40 -8.48 -1.32
C ALA A 100 -8.72 -7.15 -2.04
N GLN A 101 -7.73 -6.29 -2.27
CA GLN A 101 -7.94 -5.05 -3.02
C GLN A 101 -8.35 -5.29 -4.47
N MET A 102 -7.90 -6.39 -5.07
CA MET A 102 -8.23 -6.73 -6.45
C MET A 102 -9.56 -7.47 -6.58
N PHE A 103 -9.89 -8.38 -5.65
CA PHE A 103 -10.94 -9.36 -5.86
C PHE A 103 -12.03 -9.36 -4.78
N SER A 104 -11.87 -8.62 -3.67
CA SER A 104 -12.87 -8.61 -2.60
C SER A 104 -14.24 -8.16 -3.09
N SER A 105 -15.27 -8.76 -2.54
CA SER A 105 -16.66 -8.40 -2.80
C SER A 105 -17.44 -8.42 -1.49
N GLU A 106 -17.14 -7.47 -0.62
CA GLU A 106 -17.77 -7.33 0.68
C GLU A 106 -18.93 -6.34 0.65
N ILE A 107 -19.98 -6.63 1.41
CA ILE A 107 -21.04 -5.68 1.74
C ILE A 107 -21.07 -5.51 3.25
N ASN A 108 -20.85 -4.29 3.70
CA ASN A 108 -20.85 -3.94 5.10
C ASN A 108 -21.91 -2.89 5.41
N LEU A 109 -22.33 -2.82 6.67
CA LEU A 109 -23.11 -1.68 7.17
C LEU A 109 -22.15 -0.57 7.58
N GLY A 110 -22.34 0.61 7.00
CA GLY A 110 -21.57 1.79 7.33
C GLY A 110 -22.49 2.95 7.73
N SER A 111 -21.95 3.93 8.41
CA SER A 111 -22.64 5.20 8.68
C SER A 111 -22.10 6.26 7.75
N VAL A 112 -22.98 7.01 7.15
CA VAL A 112 -22.68 8.21 6.35
C VAL A 112 -23.49 9.39 6.88
N ARG A 113 -22.98 10.59 6.64
CA ARG A 113 -23.69 11.83 6.92
C ARG A 113 -24.33 12.31 5.64
N ASP A 114 -25.62 12.53 5.68
CA ASP A 114 -26.40 13.08 4.58
C ASP A 114 -26.19 14.59 4.43
N LEU A 115 -26.69 15.18 3.36
CA LEU A 115 -26.55 16.60 3.04
C LEU A 115 -27.24 17.52 4.09
N ASP A 116 -28.21 17.02 4.82
CA ASP A 116 -28.88 17.72 5.93
C ASP A 116 -28.21 17.54 7.29
N ASP A 117 -26.97 17.01 7.31
CA ASP A 117 -26.19 16.66 8.51
C ASP A 117 -26.78 15.50 9.36
N SER A 118 -27.84 14.85 8.91
CA SER A 118 -28.32 13.64 9.55
C SER A 118 -27.39 12.46 9.30
N SER A 119 -27.31 11.54 10.26
CA SER A 119 -26.53 10.30 10.11
C SER A 119 -27.43 9.16 9.71
N SER A 120 -27.09 8.50 8.62
CA SER A 120 -27.81 7.34 8.11
C SER A 120 -26.94 6.09 8.08
N PHE A 121 -27.52 4.95 8.44
CA PHE A 121 -26.86 3.65 8.24
C PHE A 121 -27.19 3.13 6.84
N VAL A 122 -26.15 2.90 6.06
CA VAL A 122 -26.27 2.47 4.68
C VAL A 122 -25.49 1.18 4.43
N ARG A 123 -25.93 0.42 3.48
CA ARG A 123 -25.14 -0.70 2.96
C ARG A 123 -24.05 -0.16 2.06
N GLN A 124 -22.81 -0.47 2.39
CA GLN A 124 -21.64 -0.10 1.61
C GLN A 124 -21.07 -1.34 0.93
N ALA A 125 -21.05 -1.36 -0.39
CA ALA A 125 -20.37 -2.39 -1.16
C ALA A 125 -18.91 -1.99 -1.36
N ARG A 126 -17.97 -2.80 -0.90
CA ARG A 126 -16.56 -2.70 -1.21
C ARG A 126 -16.24 -3.71 -2.29
N ILE A 127 -15.98 -3.22 -3.48
CA ILE A 127 -15.68 -4.05 -4.65
C ILE A 127 -14.21 -3.86 -4.99
N GLY A 128 -13.47 -4.98 -5.11
CA GLY A 128 -12.09 -4.97 -5.57
C GLY A 128 -11.99 -4.51 -7.02
N ASN A 129 -10.83 -3.98 -7.39
CA ASN A 129 -10.55 -3.56 -8.75
C ASN A 129 -9.36 -4.38 -9.30
N GLU A 130 -9.64 -5.23 -10.29
CA GLU A 130 -8.63 -6.08 -10.94
C GLU A 130 -7.63 -5.28 -11.80
N GLU A 131 -7.97 -4.04 -12.16
CA GLU A 131 -7.13 -3.15 -12.97
C GLU A 131 -6.16 -2.31 -12.12
N LEU A 132 -6.14 -2.49 -10.80
CA LEU A 132 -5.20 -1.81 -9.92
C LEU A 132 -3.76 -2.10 -10.33
N LYS A 133 -2.98 -1.04 -10.48
CA LYS A 133 -1.53 -1.10 -10.70
C LYS A 133 -0.77 -1.18 -9.40
N ALA A 134 0.48 -1.59 -9.48
CA ALA A 134 1.39 -1.52 -8.35
C ALA A 134 1.64 -0.05 -7.96
N ALA A 135 1.55 0.24 -6.66
CA ALA A 135 2.02 1.50 -6.13
C ALA A 135 3.55 1.51 -6.08
N THR A 136 4.16 2.60 -6.49
CA THR A 136 5.61 2.76 -6.48
C THR A 136 6.05 3.91 -5.58
N ALA A 137 7.26 3.85 -5.07
CA ALA A 137 7.84 4.92 -4.29
C ALA A 137 9.33 5.07 -4.57
N GLU A 138 9.77 6.30 -4.72
CA GLU A 138 11.18 6.68 -4.76
C GLU A 138 11.54 7.39 -3.46
N SER A 139 12.59 6.94 -2.82
CA SER A 139 13.05 7.46 -1.53
C SER A 139 14.47 7.98 -1.64
N PHE A 140 14.70 9.15 -1.06
CA PHE A 140 16.01 9.73 -0.88
C PHE A 140 16.19 10.12 0.58
N ASN A 141 17.38 9.88 1.12
CA ASN A 141 17.76 10.29 2.46
C ASN A 141 19.20 10.83 2.47
N ILE A 142 19.43 11.90 3.22
CA ILE A 142 20.76 12.37 3.60
C ILE A 142 20.75 12.71 5.08
N GLY A 143 21.74 12.22 5.81
CA GLY A 143 21.85 12.41 7.25
C GLY A 143 23.27 12.70 7.69
N MET A 144 23.37 13.38 8.83
CA MET A 144 24.62 13.72 9.49
C MET A 144 24.56 13.32 10.96
N THR A 145 25.63 12.71 11.44
CA THR A 145 25.82 12.43 12.85
C THR A 145 27.05 13.20 13.33
N TYR A 146 26.88 14.01 14.36
CA TYR A 146 27.97 14.73 15.01
C TYR A 146 28.02 14.38 16.48
N SER A 147 29.20 13.97 16.96
CA SER A 147 29.43 13.56 18.36
C SER A 147 30.50 14.44 18.98
N ILE A 148 30.21 15.03 20.14
CA ILE A 148 31.14 15.83 20.89
C ILE A 148 30.99 15.47 22.37
N ASN A 149 32.04 14.94 22.97
CA ASN A 149 32.02 14.43 24.36
C ASN A 149 30.85 13.44 24.57
N SER A 150 29.94 13.77 25.48
CA SER A 150 28.75 12.97 25.80
C SER A 150 27.52 13.35 24.94
N LEU A 151 27.61 14.34 24.07
CA LEU A 151 26.51 14.81 23.23
C LEU A 151 26.60 14.17 21.84
N LYS A 152 25.47 13.64 21.35
CA LYS A 152 25.31 13.13 19.99
C LYS A 152 24.14 13.85 19.31
N LEU A 153 24.44 14.49 18.19
CA LEU A 153 23.46 15.20 17.35
C LEU A 153 23.25 14.40 16.07
N LEU A 154 21.99 14.24 15.69
CA LEU A 154 21.58 13.61 14.44
C LEU A 154 20.70 14.60 13.66
N PHE A 155 20.98 14.75 12.37
CA PHE A 155 20.18 15.50 11.44
C PHE A 155 19.90 14.61 10.24
N ASP A 156 18.63 14.51 9.86
CA ASP A 156 18.20 13.74 8.70
C ASP A 156 17.23 14.57 7.87
N TYR A 157 17.47 14.60 6.57
CA TYR A 157 16.51 15.03 5.57
C TYR A 157 16.11 13.80 4.74
N TRP A 158 14.83 13.65 4.50
CA TRP A 158 14.29 12.56 3.69
C TRP A 158 13.17 13.08 2.80
N GLN A 159 13.04 12.45 1.64
CA GLN A 159 11.98 12.70 0.68
C GLN A 159 11.49 11.37 0.14
N ILE A 160 10.18 11.21 0.04
CA ILE A 160 9.53 10.04 -0.55
C ILE A 160 8.49 10.54 -1.53
N ASN A 161 8.60 10.12 -2.78
CA ASN A 161 7.62 10.36 -3.83
C ASN A 161 6.84 9.08 -4.08
N PHE A 162 5.52 9.14 -3.96
CA PHE A 162 4.63 8.01 -4.24
C PHE A 162 3.90 8.23 -5.56
N GLU A 163 3.77 7.16 -6.34
CA GLU A 163 2.93 7.10 -7.53
C GLU A 163 1.98 5.92 -7.44
N ASP A 164 0.80 6.04 -8.05
CA ASP A 164 -0.25 5.00 -8.10
C ASP A 164 -0.64 4.45 -6.72
N ARG A 165 -0.73 5.32 -5.73
CA ARG A 165 -1.07 4.93 -4.36
C ARG A 165 -2.47 4.33 -4.30
N ILE A 166 -2.56 3.09 -3.77
CA ILE A 166 -3.81 2.36 -3.66
C ILE A 166 -4.55 2.83 -2.41
N GLU A 167 -5.73 3.38 -2.61
CA GLU A 167 -6.61 3.85 -1.54
C GLU A 167 -8.01 3.26 -1.68
N ILE A 168 -8.77 3.30 -0.60
CA ILE A 168 -10.18 2.93 -0.59
C ILE A 168 -10.97 4.21 -0.78
N GLU A 169 -11.82 4.24 -1.79
CA GLU A 169 -12.74 5.33 -1.99
C GLU A 169 -13.74 5.41 -0.82
N SER A 170 -13.86 6.59 -0.24
CA SER A 170 -14.74 6.82 0.90
C SER A 170 -16.15 7.14 0.43
N SER A 171 -17.13 6.36 0.90
CA SER A 171 -18.55 6.62 0.61
C SER A 171 -18.98 8.04 1.04
N GLN A 172 -18.41 8.59 2.10
CA GLN A 172 -18.69 9.96 2.52
C GLN A 172 -18.15 11.00 1.55
N VAL A 173 -16.97 10.76 0.96
CA VAL A 173 -16.40 11.67 -0.05
C VAL A 173 -17.27 11.66 -1.30
N LEU A 174 -17.70 10.47 -1.76
CA LEU A 174 -18.62 10.35 -2.91
C LEU A 174 -19.91 11.16 -2.68
N ILE A 175 -20.54 11.03 -1.52
CA ILE A 175 -21.77 11.78 -1.20
C ILE A 175 -21.51 13.29 -1.20
N ASN A 176 -20.38 13.73 -0.68
CA ASN A 176 -20.07 15.16 -0.58
C ASN A 176 -19.73 15.79 -1.94
N GLU A 177 -19.07 15.03 -2.82
CA GLU A 177 -18.65 15.54 -4.12
C GLU A 177 -19.74 15.42 -5.19
N ASP A 178 -20.46 14.32 -5.20
CA ASP A 178 -21.54 14.07 -6.15
C ASP A 178 -22.65 13.21 -5.53
N PRO A 179 -23.63 13.83 -4.84
CA PRO A 179 -24.74 13.11 -4.19
C PRO A 179 -25.62 12.29 -5.14
N PHE A 180 -25.54 12.58 -6.44
CA PHE A 180 -26.29 11.87 -7.49
C PHE A 180 -25.43 10.85 -8.24
N ASN A 181 -24.25 10.55 -7.73
CA ASN A 181 -23.37 9.53 -8.33
C ASN A 181 -24.10 8.19 -8.46
N PRO A 182 -24.04 7.52 -9.63
CA PRO A 182 -24.69 6.22 -9.83
C PRO A 182 -24.25 5.12 -8.85
N ALA A 183 -23.11 5.28 -8.19
CA ALA A 183 -22.64 4.38 -7.12
C ALA A 183 -23.42 4.55 -5.79
N ILE A 184 -24.22 5.63 -5.66
CA ILE A 184 -25.08 5.91 -4.51
C ILE A 184 -26.49 5.50 -4.88
N THR A 185 -26.97 4.35 -4.40
CA THR A 185 -28.31 3.79 -4.71
C THR A 185 -29.09 3.47 -3.44
#